data_b91ef0cf47440bb788eae3ffb2c08677
#
_entry.id   b91ef0cf47440bb788eae3ffb2c08677
#
_cell.length_a   1.000
_cell.length_b   1.000
_cell.length_c   1.000
_cell.angle_alpha   90.00
_cell.angle_beta   90.00
_cell.angle_gamma   90.00
#
_symmetry.space_group_name_H-M   'P 1'
#
loop_
_entity.id
_entity.type
_entity.pdbx_description
1 polymer ?
#
loop_
_entity_poly.entity_id
_entity_poly.type
_entity_poly.pdbx_seq_one_letter_code
_entity_poly.pdbx_strand_id
1 'polypeptide(L)'
;IPICHDTGMSVVFLKIGQDVHIEGGSLADAVNQGVHDGYVEGYLRKSVVEPVDRINTKDNTPAVIHYEIMDGDRIDITVAPKGFGSENMSRIFMLKPADGIEGIKEAVLTAVRDAGPNACPPMVIGVGIGGTFEKCAEMAKHALTRNLEEEPPAGYAGELEKELLEKVNRLGIGPGGLGGSVTALAVNIETYPTHIAGLPVAVNICCHVNRHAHRII
;
A
#
# COMPACT_ATOMS: atom_id res chain seq x y z
N ILE A 1 -18.59 -8.52 13.18
CA ILE A 1 -17.77 -9.75 13.38
C ILE A 1 -16.41 -9.48 12.75
N PRO A 2 -15.31 -9.63 13.50
CA PRO A 2 -13.96 -9.45 12.98
C PRO A 2 -13.66 -10.47 11.87
N ILE A 3 -13.08 -10.01 10.76
CA ILE A 3 -12.69 -10.88 9.64
C ILE A 3 -11.22 -11.28 9.66
N CYS A 4 -10.40 -10.61 10.47
CA CYS A 4 -9.00 -10.91 10.65
C CYS A 4 -8.53 -10.40 12.02
N HIS A 5 -7.60 -11.14 12.65
CA HIS A 5 -6.98 -10.74 13.92
C HIS A 5 -5.89 -9.66 13.74
N ASP A 6 -5.28 -9.57 12.56
CA ASP A 6 -4.29 -8.55 12.25
C ASP A 6 -4.98 -7.27 11.80
N THR A 7 -5.04 -6.30 12.71
CA THR A 7 -5.61 -4.98 12.45
C THR A 7 -4.58 -3.99 11.90
N GLY A 8 -3.36 -4.45 11.70
CA GLY A 8 -2.31 -3.77 10.96
C GLY A 8 -1.61 -2.65 11.72
N MET A 9 -0.73 -1.98 11.01
CA MET A 9 -0.12 -0.70 11.36
C MET A 9 -0.77 0.39 10.51
N SER A 10 -1.12 1.53 11.12
CA SER A 10 -1.76 2.62 10.38
C SER A 10 -0.77 3.31 9.47
N VAL A 11 -1.09 3.35 8.17
CA VAL A 11 -0.44 4.22 7.19
C VAL A 11 -1.43 5.34 6.86
N VAL A 12 -0.99 6.58 6.96
CA VAL A 12 -1.81 7.76 6.76
C VAL A 12 -1.20 8.61 5.65
N PHE A 13 -1.98 8.88 4.62
CA PHE A 13 -1.64 9.82 3.57
C PHE A 13 -2.40 11.11 3.81
N LEU A 14 -1.66 12.21 3.95
CA LEU A 14 -2.19 13.56 4.14
C LEU A 14 -1.80 14.43 2.95
N LYS A 15 -2.80 14.84 2.16
CA LYS A 15 -2.63 15.90 1.17
C LYS A 15 -3.15 17.19 1.77
N ILE A 16 -2.26 18.13 2.02
CA ILE A 16 -2.54 19.37 2.76
C ILE A 16 -2.54 20.52 1.76
N GLY A 17 -3.65 21.25 1.71
CA GLY A 17 -3.77 22.46 0.94
C GLY A 17 -2.75 23.50 1.42
N GLN A 18 -2.08 24.18 0.48
CA GLN A 18 -1.05 25.18 0.83
C GLN A 18 -1.59 26.39 1.61
N ASP A 19 -2.91 26.62 1.57
CA ASP A 19 -3.58 27.71 2.29
C ASP A 19 -4.15 27.24 3.64
N VAL A 20 -3.93 25.98 4.03
CA VAL A 20 -4.34 25.44 5.33
C VAL A 20 -3.45 25.98 6.42
N HIS A 21 -4.06 26.49 7.48
CA HIS A 21 -3.38 26.88 8.71
C HIS A 21 -3.71 25.92 9.84
N ILE A 22 -2.68 25.29 10.42
CA ILE A 22 -2.83 24.34 11.53
C ILE A 22 -2.67 25.11 12.85
N GLU A 23 -3.70 25.07 13.69
CA GLU A 23 -3.70 25.69 15.02
C GLU A 23 -3.93 24.64 16.12
N GLY A 24 -3.50 24.97 17.33
CA GLY A 24 -3.81 24.18 18.54
C GLY A 24 -2.86 23.04 18.83
N GLY A 25 -1.80 22.85 18.03
CA GLY A 25 -0.78 21.84 18.32
C GLY A 25 -0.14 21.21 17.10
N SER A 26 0.57 20.10 17.32
CA SER A 26 1.24 19.33 16.27
C SER A 26 0.23 18.51 15.46
N LEU A 27 0.27 18.64 14.13
CA LEU A 27 -0.55 17.81 13.24
C LEU A 27 -0.22 16.31 13.39
N ALA A 28 1.06 15.98 13.54
CA ALA A 28 1.48 14.60 13.73
C ALA A 28 0.92 14.01 15.04
N ASP A 29 0.89 14.80 16.11
CA ASP A 29 0.32 14.36 17.39
C ASP A 29 -1.19 14.17 17.28
N ALA A 30 -1.90 15.05 16.57
CA ALA A 30 -3.33 14.92 16.32
C ALA A 30 -3.65 13.65 15.52
N VAL A 31 -2.87 13.33 14.48
CA VAL A 31 -3.01 12.09 13.71
C VAL A 31 -2.77 10.86 14.61
N ASN A 32 -1.70 10.87 15.41
CA ASN A 32 -1.41 9.77 16.33
C ASN A 32 -2.46 9.62 17.41
N GLN A 33 -3.03 10.73 17.91
CA GLN A 33 -4.16 10.66 18.83
C GLN A 33 -5.38 9.99 18.19
N GLY A 34 -5.70 10.33 16.95
CA GLY A 34 -6.78 9.67 16.22
C GLY A 34 -6.53 8.17 16.00
N VAL A 35 -5.28 7.76 15.76
CA VAL A 35 -4.91 6.34 15.69
C VAL A 35 -5.06 5.67 17.05
N HIS A 36 -4.55 6.27 18.12
CA HIS A 36 -4.74 5.80 19.49
C HIS A 36 -6.23 5.54 19.79
N ASP A 37 -7.07 6.56 19.57
CA ASP A 37 -8.50 6.49 19.88
C ASP A 37 -9.19 5.37 19.05
N GLY A 38 -8.90 5.32 17.76
CA GLY A 38 -9.45 4.29 16.87
C GLY A 38 -9.08 2.87 17.28
N TYR A 39 -7.83 2.62 17.71
CA TYR A 39 -7.41 1.29 18.11
C TYR A 39 -7.80 0.93 19.55
N VAL A 40 -7.89 1.90 20.45
CA VAL A 40 -8.26 1.65 21.85
C VAL A 40 -9.78 1.51 21.97
N GLU A 41 -10.55 2.49 21.48
CA GLU A 41 -12.01 2.48 21.53
C GLU A 41 -12.64 1.42 20.62
N GLY A 42 -12.01 1.15 19.47
CA GLY A 42 -12.42 0.09 18.54
C GLY A 42 -12.04 -1.32 18.99
N TYR A 43 -11.39 -1.48 20.13
CA TYR A 43 -10.90 -2.78 20.62
C TYR A 43 -10.03 -3.54 19.62
N LEU A 44 -9.31 -2.79 18.77
CA LEU A 44 -8.45 -3.37 17.76
C LEU A 44 -7.12 -3.87 18.36
N ARG A 45 -6.53 -4.87 17.73
CA ARG A 45 -5.23 -5.40 18.18
C ARG A 45 -4.13 -4.35 18.01
N LYS A 46 -3.38 -4.07 19.09
CA LYS A 46 -2.23 -3.18 19.09
C LYS A 46 -0.98 -3.99 18.75
N SER A 47 -0.43 -3.80 17.57
CA SER A 47 0.68 -4.63 17.03
C SER A 47 1.99 -3.86 16.84
N VAL A 48 1.99 -2.54 17.07
CA VAL A 48 3.20 -1.72 16.94
C VAL A 48 4.14 -1.97 18.12
N VAL A 49 5.39 -2.25 17.79
CA VAL A 49 6.44 -2.59 18.76
C VAL A 49 7.76 -1.93 18.38
N GLU A 50 8.61 -1.70 19.34
CA GLU A 50 10.02 -1.36 19.08
C GLU A 50 10.69 -2.44 18.21
N PRO A 51 11.49 -2.04 17.22
CA PRO A 51 11.99 -2.99 16.22
C PRO A 51 12.98 -4.02 16.80
N VAL A 52 13.73 -3.69 17.83
CA VAL A 52 14.75 -4.56 18.43
C VAL A 52 14.24 -5.22 19.70
N ASP A 53 13.86 -4.41 20.68
CA ASP A 53 13.44 -4.90 22.00
C ASP A 53 12.03 -5.45 22.02
N ARG A 54 11.27 -5.25 20.96
CA ARG A 54 9.90 -5.75 20.76
C ARG A 54 8.91 -5.28 21.81
N ILE A 55 9.21 -4.16 22.48
CA ILE A 55 8.31 -3.54 23.46
C ILE A 55 7.11 -2.94 22.74
N ASN A 56 5.91 -3.37 23.13
CA ASN A 56 4.66 -2.91 22.50
C ASN A 56 4.31 -1.49 22.95
N THR A 57 3.88 -0.64 22.03
CA THR A 57 3.47 0.75 22.29
C THR A 57 2.13 0.85 23.01
N LYS A 58 1.33 -0.21 23.01
CA LYS A 58 0.04 -0.41 23.68
C LYS A 58 -1.17 0.33 23.08
N ASP A 59 -0.94 1.21 22.13
CA ASP A 59 -1.97 2.02 21.48
C ASP A 59 -1.91 1.99 19.93
N ASN A 60 -0.97 1.22 19.40
CA ASN A 60 -0.71 1.09 17.95
C ASN A 60 -0.15 2.35 17.28
N THR A 61 0.39 3.28 18.05
CA THR A 61 1.15 4.44 17.54
C THR A 61 2.66 4.15 17.52
N PRO A 62 3.48 4.91 16.76
CA PRO A 62 3.05 5.94 15.83
C PRO A 62 2.50 5.37 14.53
N ALA A 63 1.69 6.16 13.82
CA ALA A 63 1.36 5.91 12.43
C ALA A 63 2.56 6.19 11.51
N VAL A 64 2.58 5.55 10.34
CA VAL A 64 3.43 5.98 9.24
C VAL A 64 2.69 7.06 8.47
N ILE A 65 3.17 8.30 8.53
CA ILE A 65 2.48 9.45 7.94
C ILE A 65 3.25 9.95 6.72
N HIS A 66 2.59 9.98 5.57
CA HIS A 66 3.09 10.58 4.34
C HIS A 66 2.41 11.94 4.14
N TYR A 67 3.17 12.97 3.81
CA TYR A 67 2.69 14.32 3.60
C TYR A 67 2.90 14.74 2.16
N GLU A 68 1.86 15.31 1.55
CA GLU A 68 1.89 15.95 0.24
C GLU A 68 1.26 17.34 0.36
N ILE A 69 1.85 18.34 -0.27
CA ILE A 69 1.25 19.68 -0.37
C ILE A 69 0.52 19.78 -1.70
N MET A 70 -0.72 20.24 -1.66
CA MET A 70 -1.55 20.50 -2.83
C MET A 70 -2.08 21.93 -2.84
N ASP A 71 -2.70 22.34 -3.94
CA ASP A 71 -3.38 23.64 -4.01
C ASP A 71 -4.65 23.65 -3.16
N GLY A 72 -4.98 24.81 -2.60
CA GLY A 72 -6.25 25.04 -1.88
C GLY A 72 -6.14 25.01 -0.37
N ASP A 73 -7.29 24.89 0.28
CA ASP A 73 -7.52 25.10 1.71
C ASP A 73 -8.11 23.88 2.44
N ARG A 74 -7.95 22.69 1.86
CA ARG A 74 -8.51 21.45 2.41
C ARG A 74 -7.41 20.47 2.77
N ILE A 75 -7.74 19.54 3.65
CA ILE A 75 -6.89 18.40 3.96
C ILE A 75 -7.62 17.14 3.47
N ASP A 76 -6.95 16.38 2.61
CA ASP A 76 -7.39 15.07 2.16
C ASP A 76 -6.65 14.02 2.99
N ILE A 77 -7.41 13.16 3.67
CA ILE A 77 -6.89 12.17 4.61
C ILE A 77 -7.29 10.79 4.14
N THR A 78 -6.31 9.93 3.88
CA THR A 78 -6.52 8.50 3.66
C THR A 78 -5.82 7.70 4.75
N VAL A 79 -6.57 6.85 5.45
CA VAL A 79 -6.05 5.95 6.49
C VAL A 79 -6.16 4.52 6.01
N ALA A 80 -5.03 3.82 5.98
CA ALA A 80 -4.92 2.44 5.53
C ALA A 80 -4.25 1.58 6.61
N PRO A 81 -5.00 0.85 7.44
CA PRO A 81 -4.44 -0.15 8.34
C PRO A 81 -3.84 -1.30 7.56
N LYS A 82 -2.51 -1.41 7.54
CA LYS A 82 -1.76 -2.38 6.72
C LYS A 82 -1.32 -3.59 7.53
N GLY A 83 -1.90 -4.75 7.24
CA GLY A 83 -1.53 -6.02 7.85
C GLY A 83 -0.12 -6.49 7.46
N PHE A 84 0.63 -7.05 8.40
CA PHE A 84 2.05 -7.34 8.22
C PHE A 84 2.35 -8.71 7.60
N GLY A 85 1.43 -9.65 7.64
CA GLY A 85 1.60 -10.92 6.91
C GLY A 85 1.85 -10.68 5.42
N SER A 86 1.03 -9.83 4.81
CA SER A 86 1.20 -9.43 3.41
C SER A 86 2.27 -8.35 3.21
N GLU A 87 2.47 -7.44 4.18
CA GLU A 87 3.54 -6.42 4.10
C GLU A 87 4.91 -7.06 3.96
N ASN A 88 5.19 -8.11 4.73
CA ASN A 88 6.46 -8.84 4.69
C ASN A 88 6.76 -9.47 3.31
N MET A 89 5.74 -9.64 2.48
CA MET A 89 5.86 -10.22 1.14
C MET A 89 6.16 -9.18 0.06
N SER A 90 6.15 -7.89 0.42
CA SER A 90 6.44 -6.80 -0.52
C SER A 90 7.93 -6.77 -0.92
N ARG A 91 8.23 -6.25 -2.12
CA ARG A 91 9.58 -6.23 -2.70
C ARG A 91 9.84 -4.92 -3.43
N ILE A 92 11.11 -4.52 -3.46
CA ILE A 92 11.61 -3.43 -4.30
C ILE A 92 12.68 -3.99 -5.23
N PHE A 93 12.60 -3.62 -6.49
CA PHE A 93 13.54 -3.99 -7.54
C PHE A 93 14.13 -2.72 -8.16
N MET A 94 15.44 -2.61 -8.16
CA MET A 94 16.15 -1.53 -8.85
C MET A 94 16.53 -2.03 -10.24
N LEU A 95 15.59 -1.96 -11.17
CA LEU A 95 15.78 -2.43 -12.54
C LEU A 95 16.64 -1.46 -13.35
N LYS A 96 17.19 -1.97 -14.46
CA LYS A 96 17.86 -1.15 -15.46
C LYS A 96 16.84 -0.67 -16.50
N PRO A 97 17.03 0.51 -17.11
CA PRO A 97 16.14 0.99 -18.17
C PRO A 97 15.98 -0.02 -19.33
N ALA A 98 17.01 -0.80 -19.63
CA ALA A 98 16.98 -1.84 -20.65
C ALA A 98 16.04 -3.01 -20.34
N ASP A 99 15.72 -3.24 -19.06
CA ASP A 99 14.78 -4.31 -18.66
C ASP A 99 13.34 -3.98 -19.08
N GLY A 100 13.03 -2.69 -19.23
CA GLY A 100 11.79 -2.19 -19.80
C GLY A 100 10.53 -2.76 -19.16
N ILE A 101 9.48 -2.86 -19.95
CA ILE A 101 8.17 -3.31 -19.49
C ILE A 101 8.17 -4.80 -19.10
N GLU A 102 8.97 -5.61 -19.75
CA GLU A 102 9.07 -7.03 -19.41
C GLU A 102 9.78 -7.25 -18.07
N GLY A 103 10.78 -6.43 -17.74
CA GLY A 103 11.39 -6.42 -16.41
C GLY A 103 10.41 -6.03 -15.31
N ILE A 104 9.54 -5.04 -15.57
CA ILE A 104 8.47 -4.66 -14.62
C ILE A 104 7.50 -5.83 -14.40
N LYS A 105 7.05 -6.48 -15.47
CA LYS A 105 6.15 -7.64 -15.37
C LYS A 105 6.78 -8.77 -14.56
N GLU A 106 8.03 -9.09 -14.83
CA GLU A 106 8.71 -10.17 -14.09
C GLU A 106 8.95 -9.81 -12.62
N ALA A 107 9.23 -8.54 -12.29
CA ALA A 107 9.33 -8.07 -10.91
C ALA A 107 8.03 -8.30 -10.14
N VAL A 108 6.87 -7.94 -10.73
CA VAL A 108 5.56 -8.16 -10.12
C VAL A 108 5.27 -9.66 -9.94
N LEU A 109 5.48 -10.46 -10.99
CA LEU A 109 5.23 -11.90 -10.94
C LEU A 109 6.14 -12.60 -9.94
N THR A 110 7.39 -12.18 -9.83
CA THR A 110 8.35 -12.70 -8.84
C THR A 110 7.89 -12.40 -7.43
N ALA A 111 7.51 -11.15 -7.15
CA ALA A 111 7.00 -10.78 -5.82
C ALA A 111 5.77 -11.60 -5.43
N VAL A 112 4.83 -11.84 -6.37
CA VAL A 112 3.62 -12.63 -6.12
C VAL A 112 3.93 -14.12 -5.93
N ARG A 113 4.84 -14.70 -6.72
CA ARG A 113 5.26 -16.11 -6.54
C ARG A 113 5.92 -16.31 -5.17
N ASP A 114 6.82 -15.40 -4.79
CA ASP A 114 7.51 -15.45 -3.49
C ASP A 114 6.54 -15.28 -2.32
N ALA A 115 5.53 -14.45 -2.49
CA ALA A 115 4.49 -14.26 -1.49
C ALA A 115 3.66 -15.53 -1.28
N GLY A 116 3.23 -16.15 -2.37
CA GLY A 116 2.44 -17.38 -2.34
C GLY A 116 1.27 -17.30 -1.34
N PRO A 117 1.04 -18.35 -0.54
CA PRO A 117 -0.02 -18.37 0.47
C PRO A 117 0.21 -17.41 1.64
N ASN A 118 1.47 -16.99 1.89
CA ASN A 118 1.82 -16.16 3.05
C ASN A 118 1.20 -14.75 3.02
N ALA A 119 0.79 -14.29 1.85
CA ALA A 119 0.09 -13.01 1.69
C ALA A 119 -1.42 -13.10 1.94
N CYS A 120 -1.96 -14.25 2.29
CA CYS A 120 -3.40 -14.50 2.45
C CYS A 120 -4.22 -14.06 1.22
N PRO A 121 -3.99 -14.68 0.04
CA PRO A 121 -4.71 -14.34 -1.17
C PRO A 121 -6.23 -14.64 -1.06
N PRO A 122 -7.09 -14.00 -1.89
CA PRO A 122 -6.73 -13.20 -3.06
C PRO A 122 -6.16 -11.83 -2.67
N MET A 123 -5.09 -11.42 -3.35
CA MET A 123 -4.30 -10.24 -3.02
C MET A 123 -4.86 -8.96 -3.68
N VAL A 124 -4.56 -7.81 -3.11
CA VAL A 124 -4.52 -6.54 -3.83
C VAL A 124 -3.05 -6.13 -3.95
N ILE A 125 -2.61 -5.82 -5.14
CA ILE A 125 -1.21 -5.57 -5.46
C ILE A 125 -1.04 -4.12 -5.87
N GLY A 126 -0.30 -3.34 -5.09
CA GLY A 126 0.10 -1.98 -5.44
C GLY A 126 1.50 -2.01 -6.08
N VAL A 127 1.64 -1.32 -7.19
CA VAL A 127 2.91 -1.23 -7.93
C VAL A 127 3.27 0.23 -8.11
N GLY A 128 4.47 0.60 -7.67
CA GLY A 128 5.05 1.92 -7.93
C GLY A 128 6.17 1.81 -8.93
N ILE A 129 6.10 2.53 -10.04
CA ILE A 129 7.08 2.50 -11.12
C ILE A 129 7.72 3.87 -11.29
N GLY A 130 9.04 3.93 -11.21
CA GLY A 130 9.80 5.15 -11.38
C GLY A 130 10.05 5.91 -10.07
N GLY A 131 10.38 7.19 -10.17
CA GLY A 131 10.86 7.99 -9.05
C GLY A 131 12.23 7.53 -8.55
N THR A 132 12.35 7.43 -7.24
CA THR A 132 13.51 6.95 -6.48
C THR A 132 13.14 5.73 -5.65
N PHE A 133 14.08 5.17 -4.90
CA PHE A 133 13.88 3.99 -4.04
C PHE A 133 12.69 4.17 -3.08
N GLU A 134 12.62 5.28 -2.36
CA GLU A 134 11.54 5.60 -1.43
C GLU A 134 10.25 5.98 -2.15
N LYS A 135 10.34 6.71 -3.28
CA LYS A 135 9.14 7.17 -4.01
C LYS A 135 8.39 6.01 -4.65
N CYS A 136 9.07 5.04 -5.25
CA CYS A 136 8.38 3.87 -5.81
C CYS A 136 7.72 3.04 -4.70
N ALA A 137 8.33 2.94 -3.51
CA ALA A 137 7.74 2.24 -2.37
C ALA A 137 6.49 2.94 -1.83
N GLU A 138 6.53 4.27 -1.71
CA GLU A 138 5.40 5.10 -1.31
C GLU A 138 4.23 4.94 -2.29
N MET A 139 4.49 5.08 -3.60
CA MET A 139 3.49 4.89 -4.65
C MET A 139 2.86 3.50 -4.62
N ALA A 140 3.66 2.44 -4.47
CA ALA A 140 3.14 1.09 -4.35
C ALA A 140 2.22 0.91 -3.13
N LYS A 141 2.52 1.59 -2.02
CA LYS A 141 1.68 1.60 -0.83
C LYS A 141 0.39 2.39 -1.07
N HIS A 142 0.49 3.56 -1.67
CA HIS A 142 -0.65 4.43 -1.97
C HIS A 142 -1.59 3.76 -2.98
N ALA A 143 -1.07 3.09 -4.01
CA ALA A 143 -1.86 2.37 -5.00
C ALA A 143 -2.80 1.30 -4.40
N LEU A 144 -2.52 0.79 -3.19
CA LEU A 144 -3.41 -0.11 -2.47
C LEU A 144 -4.69 0.56 -1.97
N THR A 145 -4.73 1.89 -1.91
CA THR A 145 -5.88 2.65 -1.41
C THR A 145 -6.89 3.00 -2.50
N ARG A 146 -6.62 2.65 -3.77
CA ARG A 146 -7.59 2.79 -4.86
C ARG A 146 -8.74 1.80 -4.68
N ASN A 147 -9.97 2.28 -4.86
CA ASN A 147 -11.14 1.43 -4.79
C ASN A 147 -11.11 0.37 -5.90
N LEU A 148 -11.47 -0.87 -5.57
CA LEU A 148 -11.49 -1.98 -6.52
C LEU A 148 -12.53 -1.82 -7.65
N GLU A 149 -13.53 -0.95 -7.45
CA GLU A 149 -14.55 -0.63 -8.45
C GLU A 149 -14.13 0.51 -9.40
N GLU A 150 -13.01 1.17 -9.11
CA GLU A 150 -12.50 2.23 -9.98
C GLU A 150 -11.87 1.65 -11.25
N GLU A 151 -12.19 2.29 -12.37
CA GLU A 151 -11.58 1.91 -13.65
C GLU A 151 -10.06 2.18 -13.64
N PRO A 152 -9.28 1.29 -14.25
CA PRO A 152 -7.85 1.50 -14.44
C PRO A 152 -7.55 2.85 -15.11
N PRO A 153 -6.41 3.49 -14.81
CA PRO A 153 -6.04 4.75 -15.43
C PRO A 153 -5.88 4.59 -16.95
N ALA A 154 -6.07 5.67 -17.69
CA ALA A 154 -5.85 5.67 -19.14
C ALA A 154 -4.37 5.48 -19.47
N GLY A 155 -4.09 4.89 -20.64
CA GLY A 155 -2.74 4.70 -21.16
C GLY A 155 -2.07 3.41 -20.68
N TYR A 156 -0.73 3.36 -20.83
CA TYR A 156 0.04 2.13 -20.65
C TYR A 156 -0.09 1.52 -19.24
N ALA A 157 -0.27 2.34 -18.22
CA ALA A 157 -0.38 1.85 -16.84
C ALA A 157 -1.65 1.00 -16.66
N GLY A 158 -2.79 1.47 -17.16
CA GLY A 158 -4.04 0.71 -17.06
C GLY A 158 -4.07 -0.54 -17.96
N GLU A 159 -3.41 -0.50 -19.11
CA GLU A 159 -3.22 -1.70 -19.93
C GLU A 159 -2.36 -2.74 -19.23
N LEU A 160 -1.28 -2.28 -18.58
CA LEU A 160 -0.38 -3.13 -17.81
C LEU A 160 -1.06 -3.73 -16.57
N GLU A 161 -1.93 -2.98 -15.90
CA GLU A 161 -2.74 -3.49 -14.77
C GLU A 161 -3.58 -4.70 -15.19
N LYS A 162 -4.30 -4.56 -16.31
CA LYS A 162 -5.15 -5.64 -16.84
C LYS A 162 -4.32 -6.87 -17.22
N GLU A 163 -3.22 -6.65 -17.94
CA GLU A 163 -2.31 -7.75 -18.33
C GLU A 163 -1.72 -8.46 -17.10
N LEU A 164 -1.25 -7.68 -16.11
CA LEU A 164 -0.66 -8.23 -14.90
C LEU A 164 -1.68 -8.99 -14.06
N LEU A 165 -2.89 -8.49 -13.92
CA LEU A 165 -3.95 -9.19 -13.19
C LEU A 165 -4.24 -10.57 -13.81
N GLU A 166 -4.33 -10.65 -15.14
CA GLU A 166 -4.49 -11.94 -15.82
C GLU A 166 -3.29 -12.87 -15.57
N LYS A 167 -2.06 -12.36 -15.70
CA LYS A 167 -0.85 -13.17 -15.50
C LYS A 167 -0.72 -13.65 -14.06
N VAL A 168 -1.02 -12.80 -13.08
CA VAL A 168 -1.03 -13.15 -11.66
C VAL A 168 -2.07 -14.24 -11.38
N ASN A 169 -3.27 -14.10 -11.94
CA ASN A 169 -4.33 -15.07 -11.74
C ASN A 169 -4.02 -16.43 -12.40
N ARG A 170 -3.26 -16.43 -13.49
CA ARG A 170 -2.76 -17.66 -14.13
C ARG A 170 -1.70 -18.41 -13.31
N LEU A 171 -1.13 -17.79 -12.26
CA LEU A 171 -0.22 -18.50 -11.34
C LEU A 171 -0.93 -19.59 -10.54
N GLY A 172 -2.25 -19.51 -10.42
CA GLY A 172 -3.05 -20.56 -9.80
C GLY A 172 -2.85 -20.72 -8.30
N ILE A 173 -2.30 -19.72 -7.60
CA ILE A 173 -2.11 -19.74 -6.14
C ILE A 173 -3.47 -19.83 -5.46
N GLY A 174 -4.44 -19.04 -5.91
CA GLY A 174 -5.83 -19.09 -5.48
C GLY A 174 -6.09 -18.64 -4.05
N PRO A 175 -7.37 -18.58 -3.65
CA PRO A 175 -7.77 -18.15 -2.30
C PRO A 175 -7.12 -19.01 -1.21
N GLY A 176 -6.55 -18.35 -0.21
CA GLY A 176 -5.82 -19.01 0.88
C GLY A 176 -4.55 -19.76 0.44
N GLY A 177 -4.14 -19.67 -0.82
CA GLY A 177 -3.02 -20.45 -1.37
C GLY A 177 -3.37 -21.91 -1.65
N LEU A 178 -4.65 -22.23 -1.73
CA LEU A 178 -5.16 -23.61 -1.90
C LEU A 178 -5.42 -23.98 -3.37
N GLY A 179 -4.96 -23.17 -4.29
CA GLY A 179 -5.22 -23.31 -5.72
C GLY A 179 -6.49 -22.59 -6.17
N GLY A 180 -6.60 -22.36 -7.48
CA GLY A 180 -7.75 -21.71 -8.09
C GLY A 180 -7.39 -20.53 -8.97
N SER A 181 -8.39 -19.93 -9.59
CA SER A 181 -8.23 -18.91 -10.62
C SER A 181 -8.15 -17.46 -10.09
N VAL A 182 -8.36 -17.22 -8.80
CA VAL A 182 -8.33 -15.88 -8.21
C VAL A 182 -7.20 -15.78 -7.21
N THR A 183 -6.01 -15.41 -7.69
CA THR A 183 -4.83 -15.12 -6.87
C THR A 183 -4.82 -13.68 -6.40
N ALA A 184 -5.28 -12.75 -7.25
CA ALA A 184 -5.43 -11.34 -6.92
C ALA A 184 -6.78 -10.79 -7.38
N LEU A 185 -7.27 -9.80 -6.64
CA LEU A 185 -8.48 -9.03 -6.96
C LEU A 185 -8.15 -7.84 -7.86
N ALA A 186 -7.00 -7.21 -7.66
CA ALA A 186 -6.53 -6.09 -8.45
C ALA A 186 -5.00 -6.00 -8.48
N VAL A 187 -4.50 -5.38 -9.53
CA VAL A 187 -3.14 -4.82 -9.64
C VAL A 187 -3.33 -3.34 -9.94
N ASN A 188 -2.89 -2.48 -9.03
CA ASN A 188 -3.00 -1.03 -9.15
C ASN A 188 -1.62 -0.43 -9.34
N ILE A 189 -1.42 0.39 -10.37
CA ILE A 189 -0.12 0.96 -10.74
C ILE A 189 -0.15 2.48 -10.58
N GLU A 190 0.87 3.01 -9.91
CA GLU A 190 1.21 4.42 -9.93
C GLU A 190 2.58 4.61 -10.56
N THR A 191 2.74 5.72 -11.28
CA THR A 191 3.97 6.02 -12.01
C THR A 191 4.50 7.40 -11.69
N TYR A 192 5.82 7.54 -11.71
CA TYR A 192 6.48 8.82 -11.53
C TYR A 192 7.70 8.92 -12.45
N PRO A 193 8.02 10.10 -13.01
CA PRO A 193 9.24 10.29 -13.77
C PRO A 193 10.47 9.83 -12.98
N THR A 194 11.42 9.20 -13.67
CA THR A 194 12.63 8.68 -13.04
C THR A 194 13.90 9.15 -13.74
N HIS A 195 15.06 8.93 -13.12
CA HIS A 195 16.34 9.26 -13.72
C HIS A 195 16.61 8.36 -14.92
N ILE A 196 17.25 8.90 -15.98
CA ILE A 196 17.53 8.19 -17.24
C ILE A 196 18.30 6.86 -17.05
N ALA A 197 19.04 6.73 -15.97
CA ALA A 197 19.84 5.55 -15.67
C ALA A 197 19.14 4.50 -14.78
N GLY A 198 17.91 4.74 -14.35
CA GLY A 198 17.21 3.85 -13.41
C GLY A 198 15.79 3.51 -13.83
N LEU A 199 15.29 2.38 -13.30
CA LEU A 199 13.89 1.96 -13.41
C LEU A 199 13.50 1.26 -12.10
N PRO A 200 13.32 2.02 -11.00
CA PRO A 200 12.88 1.42 -9.74
C PRO A 200 11.43 0.95 -9.84
N VAL A 201 11.16 -0.22 -9.27
CA VAL A 201 9.83 -0.82 -9.21
C VAL A 201 9.60 -1.38 -7.82
N ALA A 202 8.56 -0.92 -7.16
CA ALA A 202 8.12 -1.48 -5.90
C ALA A 202 6.81 -2.25 -6.09
N VAL A 203 6.70 -3.37 -5.41
CA VAL A 203 5.49 -4.21 -5.37
C VAL A 203 5.08 -4.35 -3.91
N ASN A 204 4.00 -3.69 -3.53
CA ASN A 204 3.43 -3.80 -2.20
C ASN A 204 2.21 -4.73 -2.23
N ILE A 205 2.23 -5.76 -1.42
CA ILE A 205 1.18 -6.77 -1.40
C ILE A 205 0.26 -6.55 -0.20
N CYS A 206 -1.04 -6.53 -0.46
CA CYS A 206 -2.07 -6.55 0.56
C CYS A 206 -2.89 -7.83 0.47
N CYS A 207 -3.30 -8.37 1.62
CA CYS A 207 -4.15 -9.55 1.69
C CYS A 207 -5.59 -9.23 1.25
N HIS A 208 -6.45 -10.24 1.22
CA HIS A 208 -7.87 -10.09 0.89
C HIS A 208 -8.64 -9.11 1.82
N VAL A 209 -8.10 -8.81 3.00
CA VAL A 209 -8.64 -7.80 3.91
C VAL A 209 -7.97 -6.45 3.62
N ASN A 210 -8.06 -6.01 2.37
CA ASN A 210 -7.66 -4.65 2.02
C ASN A 210 -8.71 -3.66 2.53
N ARG A 211 -8.28 -2.73 3.38
CA ARG A 211 -9.16 -1.76 4.03
C ARG A 211 -8.50 -0.39 4.11
N HIS A 212 -9.26 0.61 3.81
CA HIS A 212 -8.87 2.00 3.97
C HIS A 212 -10.13 2.87 4.12
N ALA A 213 -9.94 4.08 4.63
CA ALA A 213 -10.97 5.09 4.72
C ALA A 213 -10.42 6.42 4.24
N HIS A 214 -11.25 7.19 3.57
CA HIS A 214 -10.91 8.49 3.00
C HIS A 214 -11.85 9.57 3.49
N ARG A 215 -11.32 10.76 3.78
CA ARG A 215 -12.11 11.93 4.15
C ARG A 215 -11.40 13.23 3.75
N ILE A 216 -12.18 14.20 3.34
CA ILE A 216 -11.75 15.58 3.10
C ILE A 216 -12.33 16.46 4.21
N ILE A 217 -11.50 17.33 4.78
CA ILE A 217 -11.87 18.32 5.81
C ILE A 217 -11.37 19.70 5.42
#